data_f6e530c164b17bf798713e5a02a3f47f
#
_entry.id   f6e530c164b17bf798713e5a02a3f47f
#
_cell.length_a   1.000
_cell.length_b   1.000
_cell.length_c   1.000
_cell.angle_alpha   90.00
_cell.angle_beta   90.00
_cell.angle_gamma   90.00
#
_symmetry.space_group_name_H-M   'P 1'
#
loop_
_entity.id
_entity.type
_entity.pdbx_description
1 polymer ?
#
loop_
_entity_poly.entity_id
_entity_poly.type
_entity_poly.pdbx_seq_one_letter_code
_entity_poly.pdbx_strand_id
1 'polypeptide(L)'
;MDEKKRVFEEYPVLKSLTIMAVPAIVSQLITLVYNIADTWFIGLTDNPSMVAACSLVLPIFLLSISISNLFGTGGGSLISRLLGDKKEMEAKKVFAISIWMSLLTAVAFAGITMLFCNPLLNLLGANDQTRDYARQYLFYVVGIGGVFNVMSMVLSNLIRSVGYSKEAGIGISFGGVLNIILDPILMFWIFPDGMQVTGAAVATMLSNVITFSYFVIICIKIQKNTVIGVSLRQGLPERSSIIEIFSVGIPAGVSVLLFDIANMIANKKMAIHGDTALAAYGIVTKVERLPLNIGIGICLGMIPLIAYNYAAKNRERMKQIFNCARILGVTIAVLCVIFYHSFSAAIITFFIGDAETIQLGTAFLQARCFATPFMFLCFNMVHYFNAIGRGKISFWLAVVRQIVFNIPIMLILNARYGAYGLVWTQLVADACTVLVSYVVYFWVTRKETGTKRK
;
A
#
# COMPACT_ATOMS: atom_id res chain seq x y z
N MET A 1 25.25 -14.36 -2.40
CA MET A 1 25.24 -13.08 -1.61
C MET A 1 25.91 -11.93 -2.35
N ASP A 2 27.01 -12.16 -3.07
CA ASP A 2 27.76 -11.07 -3.72
C ASP A 2 26.97 -10.21 -4.73
N GLU A 3 26.21 -10.81 -5.64
CA GLU A 3 25.48 -10.03 -6.65
C GLU A 3 24.41 -9.11 -6.03
N LYS A 4 23.70 -9.61 -5.01
CA LYS A 4 22.67 -8.81 -4.31
C LYS A 4 23.31 -7.69 -3.49
N LYS A 5 24.47 -7.92 -2.88
CA LYS A 5 25.22 -6.89 -2.15
C LYS A 5 25.67 -5.76 -3.07
N ARG A 6 26.08 -6.09 -4.31
CA ARG A 6 26.46 -5.10 -5.33
C ARG A 6 25.33 -4.12 -5.67
N VAL A 7 24.06 -4.55 -5.60
CA VAL A 7 22.91 -3.65 -5.79
C VAL A 7 22.88 -2.55 -4.73
N PHE A 8 23.24 -2.86 -3.49
CA PHE A 8 23.25 -1.88 -2.40
C PHE A 8 24.49 -0.97 -2.43
N GLU A 9 25.66 -1.51 -2.78
CA GLU A 9 26.94 -0.83 -2.59
C GLU A 9 27.58 -0.30 -3.88
N GLU A 10 27.55 -1.08 -4.99
CA GLU A 10 28.44 -0.84 -6.14
C GLU A 10 27.76 -0.33 -7.39
N TYR A 11 26.56 -0.83 -7.72
CA TYR A 11 25.92 -0.47 -8.97
C TYR A 11 25.60 1.03 -9.06
N PRO A 12 25.59 1.63 -10.27
CA PRO A 12 25.09 2.99 -10.46
C PRO A 12 23.71 3.17 -9.81
N VAL A 13 23.49 4.31 -9.17
CA VAL A 13 22.29 4.57 -8.37
C VAL A 13 20.99 4.29 -9.14
N LEU A 14 20.90 4.77 -10.38
CA LEU A 14 19.73 4.53 -11.23
C LEU A 14 19.53 3.03 -11.48
N LYS A 15 20.58 2.27 -11.76
CA LYS A 15 20.51 0.82 -11.98
C LYS A 15 20.05 0.11 -10.70
N SER A 16 20.60 0.46 -9.53
CA SER A 16 20.17 -0.10 -8.25
C SER A 16 18.69 0.16 -7.98
N LEU A 17 18.26 1.40 -8.18
CA LEU A 17 16.86 1.79 -8.00
C LEU A 17 15.95 1.05 -8.98
N THR A 18 16.31 0.94 -10.25
CA THR A 18 15.52 0.22 -11.27
C THR A 18 15.36 -1.26 -10.92
N ILE A 19 16.44 -1.95 -10.52
CA ILE A 19 16.40 -3.36 -10.11
C ILE A 19 15.42 -3.56 -8.94
N MET A 20 15.38 -2.62 -8.00
CA MET A 20 14.53 -2.73 -6.81
C MET A 20 13.11 -2.21 -7.05
N ALA A 21 12.93 -1.14 -7.83
CA ALA A 21 11.66 -0.49 -8.02
C ALA A 21 10.79 -1.10 -9.12
N VAL A 22 11.35 -1.52 -10.26
CA VAL A 22 10.55 -2.05 -11.37
C VAL A 22 9.71 -3.27 -10.98
N PRO A 23 10.24 -4.30 -10.31
CA PRO A 23 9.41 -5.42 -9.85
C PRO A 23 8.33 -4.99 -8.85
N ALA A 24 8.61 -3.99 -8.01
CA ALA A 24 7.65 -3.43 -7.09
C ALA A 24 6.55 -2.64 -7.82
N ILE A 25 6.88 -1.83 -8.82
CA ILE A 25 5.91 -1.11 -9.66
C ILE A 25 5.00 -2.12 -10.37
N VAL A 26 5.56 -3.14 -11.02
CA VAL A 26 4.78 -4.15 -11.73
C VAL A 26 3.81 -4.85 -10.77
N SER A 27 4.26 -5.24 -9.58
CA SER A 27 3.37 -5.88 -8.60
C SER A 27 2.26 -4.95 -8.12
N GLN A 28 2.54 -3.66 -7.93
CA GLN A 28 1.52 -2.67 -7.54
C GLN A 28 0.51 -2.41 -8.65
N LEU A 29 0.95 -2.39 -9.92
CA LEU A 29 0.05 -2.26 -11.06
C LEU A 29 -0.84 -3.49 -11.25
N ILE A 30 -0.30 -4.69 -11.10
CA ILE A 30 -1.09 -5.93 -11.14
C ILE A 30 -2.09 -5.96 -9.99
N THR A 31 -1.68 -5.52 -8.79
CA THR A 31 -2.59 -5.37 -7.63
C THR A 31 -3.74 -4.40 -7.94
N LEU A 32 -3.46 -3.29 -8.61
CA LEU A 32 -4.49 -2.35 -9.06
C LEU A 32 -5.45 -3.00 -10.05
N VAL A 33 -4.92 -3.70 -11.05
CA VAL A 33 -5.72 -4.34 -12.10
C VAL A 33 -6.62 -5.43 -11.51
N TYR A 34 -6.10 -6.29 -10.64
CA TYR A 34 -6.94 -7.34 -10.05
C TYR A 34 -8.05 -6.77 -9.15
N ASN A 35 -7.78 -5.71 -8.38
CA ASN A 35 -8.83 -5.06 -7.57
C ASN A 35 -9.95 -4.46 -8.43
N ILE A 36 -9.60 -3.93 -9.61
CA ILE A 36 -10.59 -3.43 -10.56
C ILE A 36 -11.37 -4.59 -11.17
N ALA A 37 -10.69 -5.67 -11.57
CA ALA A 37 -11.29 -6.85 -12.16
C ALA A 37 -12.27 -7.55 -11.19
N ASP A 38 -11.87 -7.76 -9.93
CA ASP A 38 -12.72 -8.34 -8.87
C ASP A 38 -14.01 -7.53 -8.70
N THR A 39 -13.89 -6.20 -8.59
CA THR A 39 -15.06 -5.32 -8.49
C THR A 39 -15.95 -5.39 -9.74
N TRP A 40 -15.34 -5.50 -10.93
CA TRP A 40 -16.06 -5.61 -12.19
C TRP A 40 -16.80 -6.93 -12.30
N PHE A 41 -16.16 -8.06 -11.98
CA PHE A 41 -16.81 -9.37 -11.99
C PHE A 41 -17.99 -9.44 -11.02
N ILE A 42 -17.85 -8.89 -9.81
CA ILE A 42 -18.96 -8.80 -8.85
C ILE A 42 -20.09 -7.93 -9.41
N GLY A 43 -19.76 -6.85 -10.11
CA GLY A 43 -20.75 -6.00 -10.80
C GLY A 43 -21.56 -6.73 -11.88
N LEU A 44 -20.97 -7.72 -12.57
CA LEU A 44 -21.65 -8.52 -13.59
C LEU A 44 -22.76 -9.45 -13.01
N THR A 45 -22.85 -9.57 -11.70
CA THR A 45 -23.94 -10.32 -11.06
C THR A 45 -25.30 -9.62 -11.13
N ASP A 46 -25.34 -8.33 -11.51
CA ASP A 46 -26.53 -7.45 -11.52
C ASP A 46 -27.31 -7.47 -10.18
N ASN A 47 -26.63 -7.83 -9.08
CA ASN A 47 -27.20 -7.91 -7.74
C ASN A 47 -26.58 -6.83 -6.83
N PRO A 48 -27.30 -5.71 -6.55
CA PRO A 48 -26.78 -4.63 -5.71
C PRO A 48 -26.42 -5.08 -4.29
N SER A 49 -27.10 -6.09 -3.73
CA SER A 49 -26.81 -6.60 -2.39
C SER A 49 -25.47 -7.33 -2.32
N MET A 50 -25.04 -8.00 -3.40
CA MET A 50 -23.73 -8.63 -3.50
C MET A 50 -22.62 -7.60 -3.54
N VAL A 51 -22.77 -6.55 -4.36
CA VAL A 51 -21.80 -5.44 -4.46
C VAL A 51 -21.69 -4.70 -3.12
N ALA A 52 -22.82 -4.44 -2.48
CA ALA A 52 -22.87 -3.78 -1.17
C ALA A 52 -22.19 -4.63 -0.10
N ALA A 53 -22.40 -5.96 -0.09
CA ALA A 53 -21.79 -6.89 0.86
C ALA A 53 -20.26 -6.86 0.79
N CYS A 54 -19.67 -6.89 -0.41
CA CYS A 54 -18.21 -6.79 -0.58
C CYS A 54 -17.68 -5.44 -0.08
N SER A 55 -18.42 -4.35 -0.34
CA SER A 55 -18.06 -3.01 0.12
C SER A 55 -18.08 -2.88 1.64
N LEU A 56 -19.00 -3.58 2.33
CA LEU A 56 -19.08 -3.60 3.80
C LEU A 56 -17.84 -4.27 4.45
N VAL A 57 -17.24 -5.24 3.79
CA VAL A 57 -16.06 -5.96 4.33
C VAL A 57 -14.75 -5.19 4.11
N LEU A 58 -14.73 -4.24 3.17
CA LEU A 58 -13.53 -3.49 2.80
C LEU A 58 -12.78 -2.85 3.99
N PRO A 59 -13.43 -2.17 4.97
CA PRO A 59 -12.72 -1.59 6.11
C PRO A 59 -11.96 -2.64 6.94
N ILE A 60 -12.53 -3.84 7.09
CA ILE A 60 -11.88 -4.93 7.84
C ILE A 60 -10.68 -5.45 7.05
N PHE A 61 -10.80 -5.56 5.72
CA PHE A 61 -9.68 -5.96 4.86
C PHE A 61 -8.52 -4.96 4.90
N LEU A 62 -8.80 -3.65 4.97
CA LEU A 62 -7.78 -2.60 5.11
C LEU A 62 -6.99 -2.70 6.42
N LEU A 63 -7.62 -3.19 7.50
CA LEU A 63 -6.90 -3.50 8.74
C LEU A 63 -5.89 -4.64 8.55
N SER A 64 -6.20 -5.65 7.74
CA SER A 64 -5.23 -6.72 7.39
C SER A 64 -4.01 -6.15 6.66
N ILE A 65 -4.21 -5.21 5.73
CA ILE A 65 -3.12 -4.50 5.04
C ILE A 65 -2.26 -3.71 6.04
N SER A 66 -2.88 -3.07 7.01
CA SER A 66 -2.16 -2.32 8.06
C SER A 66 -1.30 -3.22 8.93
N ILE A 67 -1.79 -4.41 9.30
CA ILE A 67 -1.02 -5.44 10.00
C ILE A 67 0.17 -5.89 9.14
N SER A 68 -0.04 -6.08 7.84
CA SER A 68 1.03 -6.44 6.91
C SER A 68 2.13 -5.37 6.86
N ASN A 69 1.75 -4.09 6.82
CA ASN A 69 2.70 -2.98 6.82
C ASN A 69 3.46 -2.86 8.15
N LEU A 70 2.81 -3.17 9.29
CA LEU A 70 3.45 -3.15 10.60
C LEU A 70 4.70 -4.04 10.60
N PHE A 71 4.58 -5.29 10.23
CA PHE A 71 5.69 -6.24 10.26
C PHE A 71 6.54 -6.20 8.99
N GLY A 72 5.92 -5.97 7.83
CA GLY A 72 6.61 -5.94 6.54
C GLY A 72 7.50 -4.71 6.39
N THR A 73 6.98 -3.51 6.66
CA THR A 73 7.75 -2.27 6.57
C THR A 73 8.66 -2.09 7.77
N GLY A 74 8.15 -2.36 8.99
CA GLY A 74 8.94 -2.25 10.22
C GLY A 74 10.11 -3.22 10.24
N GLY A 75 9.84 -4.51 10.02
CA GLY A 75 10.88 -5.55 9.96
C GLY A 75 11.82 -5.38 8.78
N GLY A 76 11.27 -5.11 7.58
CA GLY A 76 12.07 -4.96 6.36
C GLY A 76 13.05 -3.79 6.41
N SER A 77 12.60 -2.62 6.91
CA SER A 77 13.49 -1.46 7.11
C SER A 77 14.61 -1.77 8.10
N LEU A 78 14.29 -2.44 9.21
CA LEU A 78 15.28 -2.81 10.21
C LEU A 78 16.28 -3.85 9.67
N ILE A 79 15.82 -4.89 8.97
CA ILE A 79 16.69 -5.90 8.34
C ILE A 79 17.68 -5.22 7.39
N SER A 80 17.24 -4.34 6.52
CA SER A 80 18.14 -3.64 5.59
C SER A 80 19.17 -2.78 6.32
N ARG A 81 18.82 -2.15 7.45
CA ARG A 81 19.76 -1.40 8.28
C ARG A 81 20.77 -2.32 8.98
N LEU A 82 20.32 -3.42 9.55
CA LEU A 82 21.22 -4.41 10.19
C LEU A 82 22.21 -5.02 9.18
N LEU A 83 21.77 -5.23 7.94
CA LEU A 83 22.69 -5.66 6.86
C LEU A 83 23.71 -4.57 6.52
N GLY A 84 23.31 -3.30 6.49
CA GLY A 84 24.23 -2.17 6.32
C GLY A 84 25.27 -2.06 7.46
N ASP A 85 24.85 -2.36 8.70
CA ASP A 85 25.71 -2.43 9.89
C ASP A 85 26.53 -3.74 9.97
N LYS A 86 26.40 -4.66 9.00
CA LYS A 86 27.04 -5.99 8.98
C LYS A 86 26.61 -6.90 10.15
N LYS A 87 25.43 -6.68 10.73
CA LYS A 87 24.85 -7.48 11.82
C LYS A 87 23.93 -8.59 11.27
N GLU A 88 24.48 -9.47 10.44
CA GLU A 88 23.70 -10.49 9.72
C GLU A 88 22.94 -11.44 10.65
N MET A 89 23.54 -11.83 11.81
CA MET A 89 22.88 -12.71 12.76
C MET A 89 21.64 -12.06 13.39
N GLU A 90 21.74 -10.78 13.73
CA GLU A 90 20.60 -10.04 14.28
C GLU A 90 19.53 -9.82 13.20
N ALA A 91 19.93 -9.53 11.96
CA ALA A 91 19.00 -9.43 10.82
C ALA A 91 18.21 -10.74 10.62
N LYS A 92 18.85 -11.90 10.78
CA LYS A 92 18.20 -13.22 10.70
C LYS A 92 17.19 -13.44 11.82
N LYS A 93 17.50 -13.05 13.05
CA LYS A 93 16.57 -13.11 14.18
C LYS A 93 15.37 -12.18 13.98
N VAL A 94 15.62 -10.95 13.47
CA VAL A 94 14.56 -9.98 13.14
C VAL A 94 13.64 -10.51 12.04
N PHE A 95 14.21 -11.17 11.03
CA PHE A 95 13.42 -11.82 9.98
C PHE A 95 12.48 -12.88 10.57
N ALA A 96 13.01 -13.80 11.39
CA ALA A 96 12.23 -14.86 12.01
C ALA A 96 11.13 -14.31 12.91
N ILE A 97 11.46 -13.37 13.82
CA ILE A 97 10.46 -12.82 14.74
C ILE A 97 9.37 -12.03 14.02
N SER A 98 9.71 -11.30 12.95
CA SER A 98 8.71 -10.58 12.15
C SER A 98 7.70 -11.52 11.51
N ILE A 99 8.12 -12.70 11.03
CA ILE A 99 7.21 -13.73 10.50
C ILE A 99 6.31 -14.28 11.60
N TRP A 100 6.88 -14.72 12.73
CA TRP A 100 6.09 -15.33 13.80
C TRP A 100 5.11 -14.36 14.43
N MET A 101 5.51 -13.11 14.67
CA MET A 101 4.62 -12.09 15.21
C MET A 101 3.53 -11.71 14.21
N SER A 102 3.85 -11.62 12.92
CA SER A 102 2.83 -11.36 11.90
C SER A 102 1.83 -12.50 11.77
N LEU A 103 2.29 -13.76 11.84
CA LEU A 103 1.41 -14.93 11.82
C LEU A 103 0.48 -14.93 13.04
N LEU A 104 1.03 -14.75 14.24
CA LEU A 104 0.25 -14.70 15.47
C LEU A 104 -0.81 -13.58 15.42
N THR A 105 -0.41 -12.39 14.99
CA THR A 105 -1.30 -11.24 14.89
C THR A 105 -2.37 -11.46 13.80
N ALA A 106 -2.01 -12.04 12.65
CA ALA A 106 -2.96 -12.33 11.57
C ALA A 106 -3.99 -13.39 12.00
N VAL A 107 -3.55 -14.45 12.67
CA VAL A 107 -4.46 -15.50 13.20
C VAL A 107 -5.36 -14.92 14.30
N ALA A 108 -4.80 -14.12 15.22
CA ALA A 108 -5.59 -13.47 16.26
C ALA A 108 -6.62 -12.50 15.66
N PHE A 109 -6.21 -11.70 14.68
CA PHE A 109 -7.11 -10.77 13.97
C PHE A 109 -8.23 -11.52 13.25
N ALA A 110 -7.91 -12.58 12.50
CA ALA A 110 -8.90 -13.43 11.83
C ALA A 110 -9.86 -14.07 12.84
N GLY A 111 -9.33 -14.64 13.94
CA GLY A 111 -10.14 -15.26 15.01
C GLY A 111 -11.08 -14.25 15.69
N ILE A 112 -10.58 -13.06 16.05
CA ILE A 112 -11.40 -11.99 16.64
C ILE A 112 -12.48 -11.53 15.66
N THR A 113 -12.12 -11.33 14.38
CA THR A 113 -13.08 -10.94 13.34
C THR A 113 -14.18 -11.98 13.16
N MET A 114 -13.84 -13.27 13.20
CA MET A 114 -14.85 -14.35 13.10
C MET A 114 -15.71 -14.46 14.36
N LEU A 115 -15.12 -14.31 15.54
CA LEU A 115 -15.85 -14.36 16.81
C LEU A 115 -16.88 -13.21 16.92
N PHE A 116 -16.51 -12.04 16.46
CA PHE A 116 -17.35 -10.84 16.48
C PHE A 116 -17.98 -10.52 15.11
N CYS A 117 -18.12 -11.50 14.22
CA CYS A 117 -18.60 -11.32 12.85
C CYS A 117 -19.95 -10.56 12.80
N ASN A 118 -20.96 -11.04 13.54
CA ASN A 118 -22.29 -10.41 13.53
C ASN A 118 -22.31 -8.99 14.12
N PRO A 119 -21.70 -8.72 15.30
CA PRO A 119 -21.56 -7.36 15.80
C PRO A 119 -20.83 -6.42 14.82
N LEU A 120 -19.75 -6.88 14.19
CA LEU A 120 -19.00 -6.09 13.21
C LEU A 120 -19.83 -5.77 11.97
N LEU A 121 -20.55 -6.74 11.41
CA LEU A 121 -21.42 -6.52 10.26
C LEU A 121 -22.56 -5.56 10.60
N ASN A 122 -23.15 -5.64 11.79
CA ASN A 122 -24.15 -4.69 12.26
C ASN A 122 -23.58 -3.27 12.36
N LEU A 123 -22.38 -3.12 12.94
CA LEU A 123 -21.70 -1.82 13.05
C LEU A 123 -21.41 -1.20 11.68
N LEU A 124 -21.10 -2.03 10.68
CA LEU A 124 -20.84 -1.61 9.30
C LEU A 124 -22.12 -1.34 8.49
N GLY A 125 -23.30 -1.60 9.07
CA GLY A 125 -24.58 -1.31 8.44
C GLY A 125 -25.14 -2.42 7.56
N ALA A 126 -24.76 -3.68 7.80
CA ALA A 126 -25.33 -4.84 7.11
C ALA A 126 -26.84 -4.97 7.45
N ASN A 127 -27.65 -5.12 6.42
CA ASN A 127 -29.08 -5.42 6.51
C ASN A 127 -29.34 -6.91 6.22
N ASP A 128 -30.60 -7.34 6.30
CA ASP A 128 -30.95 -8.76 6.10
C ASP A 128 -30.61 -9.28 4.71
N GLN A 129 -30.59 -8.40 3.67
CA GLN A 129 -30.28 -8.79 2.30
C GLN A 129 -28.76 -8.89 2.05
N THR A 130 -27.93 -8.13 2.75
CA THR A 130 -26.48 -8.10 2.54
C THR A 130 -25.72 -8.95 3.54
N ARG A 131 -26.32 -9.29 4.69
CA ARG A 131 -25.65 -9.94 5.83
C ARG A 131 -25.04 -11.28 5.47
N ASP A 132 -25.77 -12.15 4.81
CA ASP A 132 -25.31 -13.50 4.50
C ASP A 132 -24.17 -13.47 3.48
N TYR A 133 -24.27 -12.63 2.46
CA TYR A 133 -23.18 -12.40 1.50
C TYR A 133 -21.93 -11.82 2.17
N ALA A 134 -22.10 -10.80 3.00
CA ALA A 134 -20.99 -10.18 3.72
C ALA A 134 -20.32 -11.15 4.69
N ARG A 135 -21.09 -12.01 5.38
CA ARG A 135 -20.57 -13.04 6.28
C ARG A 135 -19.73 -14.09 5.53
N GLN A 136 -20.22 -14.58 4.39
CA GLN A 136 -19.49 -15.54 3.56
C GLN A 136 -18.21 -14.91 3.01
N TYR A 137 -18.29 -13.70 2.47
CA TYR A 137 -17.15 -12.96 1.96
C TYR A 137 -16.10 -12.72 3.05
N LEU A 138 -16.52 -12.26 4.23
CA LEU A 138 -15.65 -12.04 5.38
C LEU A 138 -14.95 -13.33 5.84
N PHE A 139 -15.69 -14.45 5.85
CA PHE A 139 -15.14 -15.75 6.27
C PHE A 139 -14.00 -16.22 5.36
N TYR A 140 -14.18 -16.17 4.06
CA TYR A 140 -13.15 -16.62 3.12
C TYR A 140 -12.04 -15.60 2.93
N VAL A 141 -12.35 -14.31 2.79
CA VAL A 141 -11.36 -13.28 2.45
C VAL A 141 -10.54 -12.85 3.67
N VAL A 142 -11.16 -12.71 4.85
CA VAL A 142 -10.47 -12.25 6.06
C VAL A 142 -10.20 -13.41 7.03
N GLY A 143 -11.16 -14.29 7.24
CA GLY A 143 -11.03 -15.39 8.19
C GLY A 143 -9.93 -16.37 7.78
N ILE A 144 -10.00 -16.93 6.59
CA ILE A 144 -8.99 -17.90 6.10
C ILE A 144 -7.95 -17.18 5.24
N GLY A 145 -8.39 -16.56 4.16
CA GLY A 145 -7.51 -15.91 3.16
C GLY A 145 -6.69 -14.76 3.72
N GLY A 146 -7.22 -14.05 4.72
CA GLY A 146 -6.56 -12.90 5.33
C GLY A 146 -5.24 -13.23 6.02
N VAL A 147 -5.15 -14.41 6.65
CA VAL A 147 -3.88 -14.87 7.24
C VAL A 147 -2.81 -15.04 6.16
N PHE A 148 -3.17 -15.72 5.06
CA PHE A 148 -2.25 -15.94 3.95
C PHE A 148 -1.91 -14.65 3.21
N ASN A 149 -2.87 -13.72 3.07
CA ASN A 149 -2.64 -12.40 2.50
C ASN A 149 -1.63 -11.59 3.33
N VAL A 150 -1.85 -11.48 4.64
CA VAL A 150 -0.92 -10.80 5.56
C VAL A 150 0.47 -11.40 5.46
N MET A 151 0.58 -12.72 5.53
CA MET A 151 1.86 -13.42 5.45
C MET A 151 2.56 -13.19 4.10
N SER A 152 1.83 -13.22 2.99
CA SER A 152 2.39 -12.96 1.65
C SER A 152 2.92 -11.54 1.53
N MET A 153 2.18 -10.55 2.00
CA MET A 153 2.62 -9.15 1.97
C MET A 153 3.83 -8.91 2.88
N VAL A 154 3.85 -9.50 4.08
CA VAL A 154 5.00 -9.43 4.99
C VAL A 154 6.22 -10.06 4.35
N LEU A 155 6.11 -11.30 3.86
CA LEU A 155 7.22 -12.01 3.20
C LEU A 155 7.74 -11.25 1.98
N SER A 156 6.86 -10.69 1.15
CA SER A 156 7.26 -9.85 0.02
C SER A 156 8.14 -8.67 0.45
N ASN A 157 7.76 -7.96 1.51
CA ASN A 157 8.54 -6.84 2.03
C ASN A 157 9.87 -7.28 2.65
N LEU A 158 9.86 -8.36 3.45
CA LEU A 158 11.08 -8.90 4.08
C LEU A 158 12.06 -9.47 3.04
N ILE A 159 11.60 -10.16 2.01
CA ILE A 159 12.43 -10.68 0.92
C ILE A 159 13.02 -9.53 0.10
N ARG A 160 12.23 -8.49 -0.16
CA ARG A 160 12.71 -7.27 -0.82
C ARG A 160 13.80 -6.57 -0.01
N SER A 161 13.71 -6.57 1.31
CA SER A 161 14.68 -5.91 2.20
C SER A 161 16.08 -6.51 2.15
N VAL A 162 16.20 -7.76 1.70
CA VAL A 162 17.48 -8.47 1.47
C VAL A 162 17.93 -8.48 0.01
N GLY A 163 17.29 -7.66 -0.85
CA GLY A 163 17.69 -7.46 -2.25
C GLY A 163 17.00 -8.37 -3.27
N TYR A 164 16.02 -9.19 -2.87
CA TYR A 164 15.27 -10.09 -3.77
C TYR A 164 13.96 -9.44 -4.22
N SER A 165 14.04 -8.21 -4.78
CA SER A 165 12.86 -7.47 -5.22
C SER A 165 12.13 -8.13 -6.38
N LYS A 166 12.87 -8.81 -7.28
CA LYS A 166 12.30 -9.55 -8.41
C LYS A 166 11.40 -10.68 -7.92
N GLU A 167 11.88 -11.49 -7.00
CA GLU A 167 11.15 -12.62 -6.42
C GLU A 167 9.93 -12.14 -5.63
N ALA A 168 10.09 -11.03 -4.89
CA ALA A 168 8.99 -10.38 -4.18
C ALA A 168 7.90 -9.87 -5.15
N GLY A 169 8.32 -9.21 -6.23
CA GLY A 169 7.40 -8.70 -7.27
C GLY A 169 6.67 -9.81 -8.02
N ILE A 170 7.39 -10.87 -8.42
CA ILE A 170 6.79 -12.03 -9.10
C ILE A 170 5.73 -12.69 -8.22
N GLY A 171 6.00 -12.90 -6.92
CA GLY A 171 5.04 -13.56 -6.02
C GLY A 171 3.72 -12.82 -5.93
N ILE A 172 3.75 -11.51 -5.66
CA ILE A 172 2.54 -10.68 -5.59
C ILE A 172 1.84 -10.62 -6.97
N SER A 173 2.60 -10.46 -8.05
CA SER A 173 2.06 -10.42 -9.42
C SER A 173 1.37 -11.72 -9.80
N PHE A 174 1.98 -12.85 -9.47
CA PHE A 174 1.43 -14.18 -9.76
C PHE A 174 0.09 -14.38 -9.03
N GLY A 175 0.01 -14.01 -7.75
CA GLY A 175 -1.24 -14.07 -7.00
C GLY A 175 -2.35 -13.20 -7.60
N GLY A 176 -2.02 -11.96 -8.00
CA GLY A 176 -2.98 -11.06 -8.63
C GLY A 176 -3.50 -11.58 -9.98
N VAL A 177 -2.60 -12.08 -10.84
CA VAL A 177 -3.00 -12.69 -12.12
C VAL A 177 -3.85 -13.96 -11.91
N LEU A 178 -3.46 -14.78 -10.95
CA LEU A 178 -4.22 -15.99 -10.61
C LEU A 178 -5.63 -15.64 -10.11
N ASN A 179 -5.77 -14.58 -9.30
CA ASN A 179 -7.08 -14.13 -8.84
C ASN A 179 -7.98 -13.72 -10.03
N ILE A 180 -7.47 -12.89 -10.96
CA ILE A 180 -8.21 -12.49 -12.17
C ILE A 180 -8.71 -13.70 -12.97
N ILE A 181 -7.92 -14.79 -13.02
CA ILE A 181 -8.30 -16.00 -13.74
C ILE A 181 -9.34 -16.83 -12.93
N LEU A 182 -9.16 -16.94 -11.63
CA LEU A 182 -10.03 -17.76 -10.77
C LEU A 182 -11.40 -17.12 -10.54
N ASP A 183 -11.48 -15.77 -10.50
CA ASP A 183 -12.76 -15.08 -10.25
C ASP A 183 -13.87 -15.53 -11.21
N PRO A 184 -13.76 -15.39 -12.54
CA PRO A 184 -14.84 -15.79 -13.44
C PRO A 184 -15.10 -17.30 -13.41
N ILE A 185 -14.07 -18.12 -13.22
CA ILE A 185 -14.20 -19.58 -13.16
C ILE A 185 -15.03 -19.99 -11.95
N LEU A 186 -14.70 -19.46 -10.77
CA LEU A 186 -15.41 -19.82 -9.55
C LEU A 186 -16.77 -19.14 -9.46
N MET A 187 -16.89 -17.87 -9.86
CA MET A 187 -18.14 -17.13 -9.77
C MET A 187 -19.24 -17.65 -10.70
N PHE A 188 -18.88 -18.00 -11.95
CA PHE A 188 -19.89 -18.24 -13.00
C PHE A 188 -19.92 -19.65 -13.52
N TRP A 189 -18.89 -20.49 -13.26
CA TRP A 189 -18.84 -21.87 -13.79
C TRP A 189 -18.92 -22.94 -12.70
N ILE A 190 -18.36 -22.67 -11.50
CA ILE A 190 -18.26 -23.67 -10.44
C ILE A 190 -19.34 -23.47 -9.38
N PHE A 191 -19.53 -22.25 -8.90
CA PHE A 191 -20.55 -21.98 -7.89
C PHE A 191 -21.92 -21.72 -8.54
N PRO A 192 -23.03 -22.21 -7.92
CA PRO A 192 -24.37 -22.00 -8.44
C PRO A 192 -24.79 -20.54 -8.36
N ASP A 193 -25.85 -20.20 -9.11
CA ASP A 193 -26.46 -18.88 -9.08
C ASP A 193 -26.87 -18.49 -7.66
N GLY A 194 -26.59 -17.24 -7.30
CA GLY A 194 -26.76 -16.71 -5.95
C GLY A 194 -25.55 -16.87 -5.02
N MET A 195 -24.52 -17.63 -5.42
CA MET A 195 -23.28 -17.83 -4.65
C MET A 195 -22.04 -17.17 -5.29
N GLN A 196 -22.23 -16.22 -6.21
CA GLN A 196 -21.13 -15.57 -6.94
C GLN A 196 -20.17 -14.84 -5.98
N VAL A 197 -20.68 -14.20 -4.93
CA VAL A 197 -19.86 -13.56 -3.88
C VAL A 197 -18.96 -14.58 -3.18
N THR A 198 -19.48 -15.78 -2.91
CA THR A 198 -18.69 -16.88 -2.33
C THR A 198 -17.63 -17.34 -3.32
N GLY A 199 -17.96 -17.42 -4.61
CA GLY A 199 -17.01 -17.75 -5.67
C GLY A 199 -15.83 -16.77 -5.71
N ALA A 200 -16.10 -15.46 -5.72
CA ALA A 200 -15.08 -14.40 -5.65
C ALA A 200 -14.23 -14.49 -4.37
N ALA A 201 -14.88 -14.69 -3.22
CA ALA A 201 -14.20 -14.82 -1.94
C ALA A 201 -13.25 -16.03 -1.89
N VAL A 202 -13.68 -17.18 -2.45
CA VAL A 202 -12.86 -18.40 -2.54
C VAL A 202 -11.72 -18.21 -3.54
N ALA A 203 -11.94 -17.52 -4.67
CA ALA A 203 -10.88 -17.19 -5.63
C ALA A 203 -9.77 -16.34 -4.97
N THR A 204 -10.16 -15.31 -4.24
CA THR A 204 -9.23 -14.47 -3.46
C THR A 204 -8.48 -15.28 -2.40
N MET A 205 -9.17 -16.13 -1.65
CA MET A 205 -8.56 -17.01 -0.67
C MET A 205 -7.53 -17.96 -1.30
N LEU A 206 -7.90 -18.66 -2.37
CA LEU A 206 -7.00 -19.60 -3.05
C LEU A 206 -5.77 -18.90 -3.63
N SER A 207 -5.96 -17.75 -4.25
CA SER A 207 -4.86 -16.92 -4.78
C SER A 207 -3.87 -16.51 -3.68
N ASN A 208 -4.38 -16.14 -2.50
CA ASN A 208 -3.55 -15.80 -1.34
C ASN A 208 -2.79 -17.02 -0.79
N VAL A 209 -3.44 -18.20 -0.71
CA VAL A 209 -2.79 -19.46 -0.28
C VAL A 209 -1.66 -19.84 -1.23
N ILE A 210 -1.90 -19.76 -2.54
CA ILE A 210 -0.90 -20.10 -3.56
C ILE A 210 0.25 -19.09 -3.55
N THR A 211 -0.05 -17.79 -3.40
CA THR A 211 0.96 -16.73 -3.25
C THR A 211 1.84 -16.95 -2.02
N PHE A 212 1.24 -17.28 -0.89
CA PHE A 212 1.98 -17.62 0.32
C PHE A 212 2.88 -18.84 0.12
N SER A 213 2.35 -19.90 -0.51
CA SER A 213 3.11 -21.12 -0.82
C SER A 213 4.33 -20.81 -1.71
N TYR A 214 4.17 -19.94 -2.71
CA TYR A 214 5.27 -19.45 -3.52
C TYR A 214 6.35 -18.78 -2.65
N PHE A 215 5.98 -17.88 -1.73
CA PHE A 215 6.94 -17.21 -0.87
C PHE A 215 7.66 -18.17 0.08
N VAL A 216 6.95 -19.17 0.61
CA VAL A 216 7.58 -20.24 1.42
C VAL A 216 8.64 -21.00 0.61
N ILE A 217 8.31 -21.39 -0.64
CA ILE A 217 9.26 -22.06 -1.53
C ILE A 217 10.48 -21.17 -1.82
N ILE A 218 10.28 -19.88 -2.10
CA ILE A 218 11.37 -18.94 -2.31
C ILE A 218 12.24 -18.84 -1.05
N CYS A 219 11.66 -18.66 0.13
CA CYS A 219 12.41 -18.61 1.39
C CYS A 219 13.28 -19.85 1.59
N ILE A 220 12.73 -21.06 1.34
CA ILE A 220 13.50 -22.32 1.45
C ILE A 220 14.69 -22.34 0.46
N LYS A 221 14.47 -21.86 -0.77
CA LYS A 221 15.53 -21.83 -1.79
C LYS A 221 16.68 -20.89 -1.45
N ILE A 222 16.37 -19.71 -0.89
CA ILE A 222 17.37 -18.65 -0.69
C ILE A 222 17.93 -18.59 0.73
N GLN A 223 17.35 -19.32 1.70
CA GLN A 223 17.78 -19.28 3.11
C GLN A 223 19.26 -19.65 3.35
N LYS A 224 19.83 -20.51 2.51
CA LYS A 224 21.23 -20.95 2.67
C LYS A 224 22.25 -19.83 2.40
N ASN A 225 21.87 -18.88 1.55
CA ASN A 225 22.77 -17.82 1.06
C ASN A 225 22.37 -16.42 1.57
N THR A 226 21.43 -16.35 2.53
CA THR A 226 20.89 -15.06 3.00
C THR A 226 20.59 -15.10 4.49
N VAL A 227 20.21 -13.95 5.04
CA VAL A 227 19.68 -13.82 6.41
C VAL A 227 18.22 -14.27 6.54
N ILE A 228 17.65 -14.87 5.52
CA ILE A 228 16.28 -15.38 5.54
C ILE A 228 16.25 -16.68 6.34
N GLY A 229 15.36 -16.73 7.32
CA GLY A 229 15.17 -17.94 8.12
C GLY A 229 14.01 -17.77 9.09
N VAL A 230 13.24 -18.85 9.25
CA VAL A 230 12.07 -18.88 10.15
C VAL A 230 12.37 -19.49 11.52
N SER A 231 13.61 -19.99 11.72
CA SER A 231 14.00 -20.69 12.94
C SER A 231 14.30 -19.73 14.08
N LEU A 232 13.62 -19.90 15.21
CA LEU A 232 13.90 -19.19 16.46
C LEU A 232 15.01 -19.86 17.30
N ARG A 233 15.63 -20.95 16.81
CA ARG A 233 16.69 -21.66 17.54
C ARG A 233 17.95 -20.82 17.82
N GLN A 234 18.14 -19.75 17.05
CA GLN A 234 19.26 -18.81 17.23
C GLN A 234 19.01 -17.78 18.34
N GLY A 235 17.90 -17.91 19.07
CA GLY A 235 17.44 -16.98 20.09
C GLY A 235 16.59 -15.85 19.53
N LEU A 236 16.01 -15.08 20.45
CA LEU A 236 15.24 -13.89 20.11
C LEU A 236 16.17 -12.73 19.73
N PRO A 237 15.71 -11.78 18.91
CA PRO A 237 16.44 -10.54 18.66
C PRO A 237 16.54 -9.70 19.94
N GLU A 238 17.43 -8.73 19.94
CA GLU A 238 17.50 -7.75 21.02
C GLU A 238 16.15 -7.05 21.23
N ARG A 239 15.83 -6.72 22.49
CA ARG A 239 14.60 -5.99 22.82
C ARG A 239 14.50 -4.66 22.07
N SER A 240 15.62 -4.00 21.83
CA SER A 240 15.74 -2.79 21.01
C SER A 240 15.23 -3.02 19.59
N SER A 241 15.60 -4.14 18.97
CA SER A 241 15.15 -4.52 17.61
C SER A 241 13.64 -4.74 17.56
N ILE A 242 13.05 -5.38 18.57
CA ILE A 242 11.60 -5.57 18.65
C ILE A 242 10.88 -4.23 18.74
N ILE A 243 11.34 -3.34 19.63
CA ILE A 243 10.78 -2.00 19.78
C ILE A 243 10.87 -1.22 18.47
N GLU A 244 11.96 -1.41 17.74
CA GLU A 244 12.20 -0.70 16.47
C GLU A 244 11.28 -1.19 15.36
N ILE A 245 10.96 -2.49 15.28
CA ILE A 245 9.93 -3.02 14.36
C ILE A 245 8.61 -2.28 14.56
N PHE A 246 8.15 -2.16 15.81
CA PHE A 246 6.90 -1.46 16.13
C PHE A 246 7.00 0.05 15.93
N SER A 247 8.14 0.66 16.25
CA SER A 247 8.38 2.10 16.12
C SER A 247 8.28 2.59 14.67
N VAL A 248 8.60 1.75 13.69
CA VAL A 248 8.45 2.05 12.26
C VAL A 248 7.16 1.45 11.70
N GLY A 249 6.82 0.25 12.13
CA GLY A 249 5.71 -0.51 11.58
C GLY A 249 4.33 0.04 11.95
N ILE A 250 4.10 0.43 13.22
CA ILE A 250 2.82 1.04 13.64
C ILE A 250 2.55 2.32 12.84
N PRO A 251 3.48 3.29 12.76
CA PRO A 251 3.33 4.45 11.89
C PRO A 251 3.00 4.11 10.44
N ALA A 252 3.67 3.12 9.86
CA ALA A 252 3.44 2.70 8.48
C ALA A 252 2.02 2.15 8.29
N GLY A 253 1.54 1.29 9.18
CA GLY A 253 0.19 0.74 9.15
C GLY A 253 -0.88 1.82 9.35
N VAL A 254 -0.71 2.69 10.37
CA VAL A 254 -1.66 3.77 10.65
C VAL A 254 -1.73 4.78 9.50
N SER A 255 -0.62 5.06 8.82
CA SER A 255 -0.59 5.97 7.67
C SER A 255 -1.51 5.52 6.53
N VAL A 256 -1.60 4.22 6.28
CA VAL A 256 -2.51 3.63 5.28
C VAL A 256 -3.96 3.83 5.71
N LEU A 257 -4.29 3.50 6.97
CA LEU A 257 -5.65 3.68 7.50
C LEU A 257 -6.11 5.14 7.44
N LEU A 258 -5.26 6.08 7.81
CA LEU A 258 -5.59 7.50 7.76
C LEU A 258 -5.89 7.98 6.33
N PHE A 259 -5.13 7.47 5.36
CA PHE A 259 -5.37 7.79 3.94
C PHE A 259 -6.73 7.27 3.47
N ASP A 260 -7.07 6.03 3.81
CA ASP A 260 -8.35 5.42 3.41
C ASP A 260 -9.55 6.07 4.12
N ILE A 261 -9.42 6.40 5.42
CA ILE A 261 -10.45 7.13 6.17
C ILE A 261 -10.71 8.50 5.53
N ALA A 262 -9.67 9.24 5.14
CA ALA A 262 -9.85 10.53 4.48
C ALA A 262 -10.56 10.38 3.13
N ASN A 263 -10.26 9.34 2.35
CA ASN A 263 -10.97 9.04 1.10
C ASN A 263 -12.44 8.67 1.35
N MET A 264 -12.75 7.91 2.41
CA MET A 264 -14.14 7.60 2.78
C MET A 264 -14.92 8.87 3.15
N ILE A 265 -14.32 9.79 3.90
CA ILE A 265 -14.93 11.08 4.24
C ILE A 265 -15.16 11.91 2.97
N ALA A 266 -14.20 11.96 2.04
CA ALA A 266 -14.32 12.65 0.77
C ALA A 266 -15.49 12.11 -0.08
N ASN A 267 -15.59 10.79 -0.21
CA ASN A 267 -16.71 10.14 -0.92
C ASN A 267 -18.06 10.46 -0.26
N LYS A 268 -18.14 10.39 1.07
CA LYS A 268 -19.39 10.75 1.80
C LYS A 268 -19.78 12.22 1.60
N LYS A 269 -18.79 13.12 1.53
CA LYS A 269 -19.04 14.55 1.25
C LYS A 269 -19.43 14.77 -0.21
N MET A 270 -18.83 14.03 -1.14
CA MET A 270 -19.16 14.13 -2.57
C MET A 270 -20.60 13.64 -2.84
N ALA A 271 -21.06 12.61 -2.16
CA ALA A 271 -22.43 12.09 -2.28
C ALA A 271 -23.51 13.15 -1.98
N ILE A 272 -23.23 14.18 -1.19
CA ILE A 272 -24.17 15.27 -0.90
C ILE A 272 -24.43 16.14 -2.13
N HIS A 273 -23.50 16.14 -3.11
CA HIS A 273 -23.59 16.93 -4.35
C HIS A 273 -24.31 16.20 -5.50
N GLY A 274 -24.87 15.02 -5.22
CA GLY A 274 -25.66 14.22 -6.17
C GLY A 274 -24.88 13.04 -6.76
N ASP A 275 -25.64 12.13 -7.38
CA ASP A 275 -25.13 10.86 -7.89
C ASP A 275 -24.17 11.05 -9.07
N THR A 276 -24.44 12.01 -9.95
CA THR A 276 -23.57 12.38 -11.07
C THR A 276 -22.19 12.84 -10.59
N ALA A 277 -22.15 13.71 -9.56
CA ALA A 277 -20.88 14.18 -8.98
C ALA A 277 -20.13 13.04 -8.29
N LEU A 278 -20.82 12.16 -7.57
CA LEU A 278 -20.23 11.00 -6.91
C LEU A 278 -19.68 10.01 -7.94
N ALA A 279 -20.41 9.74 -9.02
CA ALA A 279 -19.96 8.86 -10.10
C ALA A 279 -18.71 9.42 -10.79
N ALA A 280 -18.73 10.69 -11.17
CA ALA A 280 -17.59 11.38 -11.77
C ALA A 280 -16.35 11.34 -10.87
N TYR A 281 -16.51 11.66 -9.58
CA TYR A 281 -15.44 11.62 -8.59
C TYR A 281 -14.91 10.21 -8.37
N GLY A 282 -15.78 9.21 -8.35
CA GLY A 282 -15.42 7.80 -8.23
C GLY A 282 -14.54 7.31 -9.39
N ILE A 283 -14.86 7.71 -10.63
CA ILE A 283 -14.02 7.40 -11.80
C ILE A 283 -12.66 8.09 -11.67
N VAL A 284 -12.64 9.38 -11.36
CA VAL A 284 -11.40 10.17 -11.21
C VAL A 284 -10.46 9.57 -10.17
N THR A 285 -10.99 9.18 -9.01
CA THR A 285 -10.18 8.55 -7.93
C THR A 285 -9.63 7.19 -8.33
N LYS A 286 -10.34 6.40 -9.15
CA LYS A 286 -9.83 5.13 -9.69
C LYS A 286 -8.69 5.36 -10.69
N VAL A 287 -8.83 6.36 -11.57
CA VAL A 287 -7.80 6.74 -12.55
C VAL A 287 -6.53 7.26 -11.83
N GLU A 288 -6.69 8.06 -10.80
CA GLU A 288 -5.58 8.59 -9.97
C GLU A 288 -4.78 7.48 -9.25
N ARG A 289 -5.38 6.32 -9.02
CA ARG A 289 -4.66 5.19 -8.41
C ARG A 289 -3.51 4.65 -9.27
N LEU A 290 -3.54 4.84 -10.58
CA LEU A 290 -2.47 4.39 -11.47
C LEU A 290 -1.12 5.06 -11.15
N PRO A 291 -0.96 6.40 -11.23
CA PRO A 291 0.29 7.07 -10.88
C PRO A 291 0.65 6.89 -9.40
N LEU A 292 -0.34 6.79 -8.51
CA LEU A 292 -0.10 6.53 -7.09
C LEU A 292 0.61 5.19 -6.89
N ASN A 293 0.14 4.10 -7.53
CA ASN A 293 0.74 2.78 -7.40
C ASN A 293 2.14 2.72 -8.02
N ILE A 294 2.39 3.44 -9.11
CA ILE A 294 3.75 3.59 -9.66
C ILE A 294 4.65 4.28 -8.62
N GLY A 295 4.18 5.37 -8.03
CA GLY A 295 4.90 6.09 -6.98
C GLY A 295 5.21 5.24 -5.74
N ILE A 296 4.23 4.47 -5.27
CA ILE A 296 4.41 3.52 -4.15
C ILE A 296 5.47 2.47 -4.52
N GLY A 297 5.42 1.92 -5.74
CA GLY A 297 6.41 0.95 -6.22
C GLY A 297 7.84 1.50 -6.21
N ILE A 298 8.04 2.76 -6.64
CA ILE A 298 9.33 3.46 -6.54
C ILE A 298 9.78 3.56 -5.08
N CYS A 299 8.89 3.97 -4.18
CA CYS A 299 9.17 4.11 -2.75
C CYS A 299 9.53 2.76 -2.11
N LEU A 300 8.81 1.69 -2.44
CA LEU A 300 9.09 0.34 -1.94
C LEU A 300 10.47 -0.18 -2.39
N GLY A 301 10.88 0.14 -3.62
CA GLY A 301 12.24 -0.17 -4.09
C GLY A 301 13.32 0.69 -3.44
N MET A 302 13.00 1.92 -3.09
CA MET A 302 13.91 2.88 -2.47
C MET A 302 14.23 2.53 -1.00
N ILE A 303 13.25 2.05 -0.23
CA ILE A 303 13.38 1.80 1.21
C ILE A 303 14.62 0.96 1.56
N PRO A 304 14.81 -0.26 0.99
CA PRO A 304 15.95 -1.10 1.35
C PRO A 304 17.29 -0.44 1.02
N LEU A 305 17.37 0.25 -0.13
CA LEU A 305 18.60 0.94 -0.57
C LEU A 305 18.98 2.08 0.38
N ILE A 306 18.03 2.89 0.80
CA ILE A 306 18.26 3.98 1.77
C ILE A 306 18.59 3.40 3.14
N ALA A 307 17.82 2.42 3.62
CA ALA A 307 18.02 1.81 4.94
C ALA A 307 19.43 1.22 5.08
N TYR A 308 19.86 0.46 4.09
CA TYR A 308 21.20 -0.12 4.03
C TYR A 308 22.31 0.95 4.08
N ASN A 309 22.25 1.93 3.16
CA ASN A 309 23.29 2.95 3.04
C ASN A 309 23.29 3.93 4.23
N TYR A 310 22.14 4.14 4.88
CA TYR A 310 22.06 4.90 6.12
C TYR A 310 22.88 4.24 7.24
N ALA A 311 22.68 2.94 7.46
CA ALA A 311 23.38 2.17 8.47
C ALA A 311 24.86 1.97 8.12
N ALA A 312 25.17 1.69 6.86
CA ALA A 312 26.56 1.63 6.35
C ALA A 312 27.29 2.97 6.39
N LYS A 313 26.65 4.05 6.88
CA LYS A 313 27.18 5.43 6.96
C LYS A 313 27.58 6.03 5.60
N ASN A 314 27.11 5.45 4.49
CA ASN A 314 27.31 5.99 3.14
C ASN A 314 26.25 7.05 2.83
N ARG A 315 26.42 8.23 3.47
CA ARG A 315 25.47 9.36 3.36
C ARG A 315 25.32 9.91 1.95
N GLU A 316 26.40 9.88 1.19
CA GLU A 316 26.42 10.39 -0.18
C GLU A 316 25.53 9.52 -1.08
N ARG A 317 25.76 8.20 -1.07
CA ARG A 317 24.95 7.25 -1.85
C ARG A 317 23.46 7.26 -1.44
N MET A 318 23.20 7.37 -0.12
CA MET A 318 21.84 7.50 0.40
C MET A 318 21.13 8.72 -0.19
N LYS A 319 21.80 9.89 -0.23
CA LYS A 319 21.24 11.12 -0.82
C LYS A 319 21.02 10.98 -2.32
N GLN A 320 21.97 10.38 -3.03
CA GLN A 320 21.85 10.13 -4.47
C GLN A 320 20.65 9.22 -4.79
N ILE A 321 20.44 8.13 -4.02
CA ILE A 321 19.30 7.23 -4.15
C ILE A 321 18.00 7.99 -3.91
N PHE A 322 17.91 8.76 -2.82
CA PHE A 322 16.73 9.54 -2.48
C PHE A 322 16.40 10.57 -3.56
N ASN A 323 17.40 11.31 -4.05
CA ASN A 323 17.22 12.30 -5.12
C ASN A 323 16.82 11.64 -6.44
N CYS A 324 17.45 10.52 -6.80
CA CYS A 324 17.12 9.76 -8.00
C CYS A 324 15.66 9.27 -7.96
N ALA A 325 15.22 8.67 -6.85
CA ALA A 325 13.84 8.22 -6.67
C ALA A 325 12.85 9.39 -6.74
N ARG A 326 13.19 10.53 -6.13
CA ARG A 326 12.38 11.75 -6.16
C ARG A 326 12.24 12.31 -7.56
N ILE A 327 13.35 12.48 -8.29
CA ILE A 327 13.34 12.99 -9.66
C ILE A 327 12.53 12.06 -10.57
N LEU A 328 12.81 10.75 -10.52
CA LEU A 328 12.09 9.76 -11.33
C LEU A 328 10.58 9.80 -11.05
N GLY A 329 10.18 9.78 -9.78
CA GLY A 329 8.77 9.78 -9.43
C GLY A 329 8.05 11.09 -9.77
N VAL A 330 8.68 12.25 -9.56
CA VAL A 330 8.12 13.55 -9.96
C VAL A 330 8.01 13.63 -11.50
N THR A 331 9.02 13.17 -12.24
CA THR A 331 8.97 13.14 -13.71
C THR A 331 7.80 12.30 -14.20
N ILE A 332 7.62 11.09 -13.68
CA ILE A 332 6.48 10.23 -14.03
C ILE A 332 5.16 10.90 -13.65
N ALA A 333 5.08 11.48 -12.45
CA ALA A 333 3.88 12.18 -12.01
C ALA A 333 3.51 13.36 -12.93
N VAL A 334 4.49 14.16 -13.36
CA VAL A 334 4.28 15.27 -14.32
C VAL A 334 3.84 14.74 -15.68
N LEU A 335 4.44 13.66 -16.17
CA LEU A 335 4.01 13.02 -17.43
C LEU A 335 2.55 12.52 -17.31
N CYS A 336 2.17 11.96 -16.16
CA CYS A 336 0.77 11.59 -15.90
C CYS A 336 -0.17 12.80 -15.86
N VAL A 337 0.26 13.93 -15.30
CA VAL A 337 -0.53 15.18 -15.32
C VAL A 337 -0.77 15.63 -16.76
N ILE A 338 0.28 15.68 -17.59
CA ILE A 338 0.16 16.07 -19.00
C ILE A 338 -0.79 15.13 -19.73
N PHE A 339 -0.64 13.82 -19.54
CA PHE A 339 -1.49 12.81 -20.15
C PHE A 339 -2.96 12.94 -19.71
N TYR A 340 -3.22 13.03 -18.42
CA TYR A 340 -4.58 13.12 -17.90
C TYR A 340 -5.24 14.45 -18.26
N HIS A 341 -4.49 15.54 -18.27
CA HIS A 341 -5.03 16.84 -18.68
C HIS A 341 -5.42 16.84 -20.18
N SER A 342 -4.58 16.24 -21.04
CA SER A 342 -4.80 16.18 -22.47
C SER A 342 -5.89 15.20 -22.89
N PHE A 343 -6.00 14.06 -22.22
CA PHE A 343 -6.91 12.97 -22.58
C PHE A 343 -8.08 12.77 -21.60
N SER A 344 -8.34 13.73 -20.72
CA SER A 344 -9.35 13.61 -19.67
C SER A 344 -10.72 13.19 -20.18
N ALA A 345 -11.25 13.81 -21.24
CA ALA A 345 -12.54 13.47 -21.81
C ALA A 345 -12.59 12.03 -22.32
N ALA A 346 -11.58 11.60 -23.09
CA ALA A 346 -11.49 10.23 -23.61
C ALA A 346 -11.40 9.19 -22.47
N ILE A 347 -10.64 9.49 -21.41
CA ILE A 347 -10.52 8.61 -20.25
C ILE A 347 -11.87 8.46 -19.56
N ILE A 348 -12.58 9.54 -19.29
CA ILE A 348 -13.87 9.46 -18.60
C ILE A 348 -14.92 8.76 -19.47
N THR A 349 -14.99 9.07 -20.77
CA THR A 349 -15.89 8.42 -21.72
C THR A 349 -15.69 6.90 -21.80
N PHE A 350 -14.46 6.41 -21.58
CA PHE A 350 -14.20 4.97 -21.52
C PHE A 350 -14.95 4.27 -20.38
N PHE A 351 -15.22 4.98 -19.26
CA PHE A 351 -15.88 4.40 -18.09
C PHE A 351 -17.40 4.60 -18.09
N ILE A 352 -17.92 5.66 -18.74
CA ILE A 352 -19.34 6.01 -18.68
C ILE A 352 -19.79 6.71 -19.95
N GLY A 353 -21.05 6.47 -20.36
CA GLY A 353 -21.67 7.08 -21.54
C GLY A 353 -22.56 8.30 -21.23
N ASP A 354 -22.81 8.61 -19.96
CA ASP A 354 -23.66 9.75 -19.57
C ASP A 354 -22.94 11.08 -19.77
N ALA A 355 -23.56 11.97 -20.58
CA ALA A 355 -22.94 13.23 -20.98
C ALA A 355 -22.64 14.19 -19.83
N GLU A 356 -23.51 14.26 -18.84
CA GLU A 356 -23.34 15.14 -17.67
C GLU A 356 -22.19 14.65 -16.81
N THR A 357 -22.13 13.34 -16.54
CA THR A 357 -21.02 12.71 -15.80
C THR A 357 -19.69 12.86 -16.54
N ILE A 358 -19.67 12.75 -17.88
CA ILE A 358 -18.47 12.96 -18.70
C ILE A 358 -17.95 14.38 -18.55
N GLN A 359 -18.83 15.38 -18.68
CA GLN A 359 -18.46 16.78 -18.57
C GLN A 359 -17.87 17.08 -17.19
N LEU A 360 -18.55 16.65 -16.14
CA LEU A 360 -18.12 16.88 -14.76
C LEU A 360 -16.84 16.12 -14.42
N GLY A 361 -16.77 14.85 -14.81
CA GLY A 361 -15.59 14.00 -14.59
C GLY A 361 -14.34 14.49 -15.32
N THR A 362 -14.52 15.02 -16.54
CA THR A 362 -13.43 15.65 -17.31
C THR A 362 -12.85 16.85 -16.55
N ALA A 363 -13.71 17.75 -16.06
CA ALA A 363 -13.29 18.91 -15.28
C ALA A 363 -12.61 18.49 -13.95
N PHE A 364 -13.17 17.47 -13.28
CA PHE A 364 -12.61 16.93 -12.04
C PHE A 364 -11.23 16.31 -12.28
N LEU A 365 -11.05 15.50 -13.33
CA LEU A 365 -9.78 14.88 -13.64
C LEU A 365 -8.71 15.91 -13.98
N GLN A 366 -9.06 16.94 -14.79
CA GLN A 366 -8.16 18.04 -15.13
C GLN A 366 -7.69 18.83 -13.92
N ALA A 367 -8.56 19.07 -12.94
CA ALA A 367 -8.20 19.76 -11.72
C ALA A 367 -7.40 18.88 -10.75
N ARG A 368 -7.84 17.64 -10.53
CA ARG A 368 -7.27 16.74 -9.53
C ARG A 368 -5.90 16.19 -9.92
N CYS A 369 -5.62 15.99 -11.21
CA CYS A 369 -4.35 15.46 -11.66
C CYS A 369 -3.13 16.31 -11.21
N PHE A 370 -3.30 17.61 -10.99
CA PHE A 370 -2.24 18.48 -10.47
C PHE A 370 -1.77 18.10 -9.05
N ALA A 371 -2.57 17.35 -8.28
CA ALA A 371 -2.17 16.85 -6.98
C ALA A 371 -1.12 15.72 -7.07
N THR A 372 -1.04 15.00 -8.19
CA THR A 372 -0.21 13.78 -8.33
C THR A 372 1.27 13.97 -7.97
N PRO A 373 1.99 15.01 -8.41
CA PRO A 373 3.39 15.24 -8.02
C PRO A 373 3.56 15.50 -6.53
N PHE A 374 2.64 16.25 -5.92
CA PHE A 374 2.70 16.57 -4.48
C PHE A 374 2.37 15.33 -3.65
N MET A 375 1.39 14.55 -4.08
CA MET A 375 1.04 13.27 -3.46
C MET A 375 2.22 12.32 -3.45
N PHE A 376 2.92 12.17 -4.59
CA PHE A 376 4.14 11.37 -4.67
C PHE A 376 5.22 11.87 -3.69
N LEU A 377 5.47 13.18 -3.63
CA LEU A 377 6.46 13.76 -2.72
C LEU A 377 6.13 13.49 -1.25
N CYS A 378 4.85 13.56 -0.85
CA CYS A 378 4.41 13.18 0.50
C CYS A 378 4.74 11.72 0.81
N PHE A 379 4.39 10.78 -0.08
CA PHE A 379 4.72 9.36 0.11
C PHE A 379 6.23 9.11 0.12
N ASN A 380 6.98 9.76 -0.76
CA ASN A 380 8.42 9.63 -0.84
C ASN A 380 9.11 10.05 0.49
N MET A 381 8.65 11.15 1.12
CA MET A 381 9.16 11.60 2.41
C MET A 381 8.81 10.63 3.55
N VAL A 382 7.58 10.16 3.62
CA VAL A 382 7.15 9.19 4.63
C VAL A 382 8.00 7.91 4.54
N HIS A 383 8.20 7.38 3.33
CA HIS A 383 9.00 6.18 3.11
C HIS A 383 10.50 6.41 3.37
N TYR A 384 11.02 7.60 3.11
CA TYR A 384 12.38 7.97 3.50
C TYR A 384 12.57 7.88 5.02
N PHE A 385 11.66 8.47 5.81
CA PHE A 385 11.76 8.40 7.28
C PHE A 385 11.55 6.99 7.82
N ASN A 386 10.72 6.17 7.19
CA ASN A 386 10.59 4.75 7.52
C ASN A 386 11.91 4.00 7.25
N ALA A 387 12.58 4.28 6.13
CA ALA A 387 13.85 3.64 5.77
C ALA A 387 14.97 3.92 6.79
N ILE A 388 15.08 5.16 7.27
CA ILE A 388 16.09 5.54 8.26
C ILE A 388 15.69 5.24 9.72
N GLY A 389 14.58 4.54 9.95
CA GLY A 389 14.12 4.15 11.29
C GLY A 389 13.46 5.28 12.10
N ARG A 390 13.10 6.39 11.48
CA ARG A 390 12.46 7.53 12.13
C ARG A 390 10.92 7.44 12.04
N GLY A 391 10.35 6.32 12.41
CA GLY A 391 8.91 6.04 12.32
C GLY A 391 8.03 7.08 13.00
N LYS A 392 8.44 7.66 14.14
CA LYS A 392 7.69 8.74 14.78
C LYS A 392 7.52 9.97 13.88
N ILE A 393 8.54 10.32 13.08
CA ILE A 393 8.46 11.45 12.15
C ILE A 393 7.50 11.09 11.01
N SER A 394 7.63 9.88 10.46
CA SER A 394 6.71 9.37 9.44
C SER A 394 5.25 9.40 9.91
N PHE A 395 4.98 8.98 11.15
CA PHE A 395 3.65 9.04 11.76
C PHE A 395 3.09 10.46 11.80
N TRP A 396 3.86 11.40 12.33
CA TRP A 396 3.40 12.78 12.44
C TRP A 396 3.18 13.44 11.08
N LEU A 397 4.01 13.11 10.08
CA LEU A 397 3.78 13.58 8.71
C LEU A 397 2.47 13.04 8.11
N ALA A 398 2.13 11.77 8.39
CA ALA A 398 0.86 11.19 7.96
C ALA A 398 -0.34 11.82 8.69
N VAL A 399 -0.23 12.07 10.00
CA VAL A 399 -1.26 12.76 10.81
C VAL A 399 -1.45 14.19 10.31
N VAL A 400 -0.36 14.94 10.12
CA VAL A 400 -0.41 16.31 9.60
C VAL A 400 -1.06 16.35 8.22
N ARG A 401 -0.69 15.42 7.34
CA ARG A 401 -1.26 15.32 6.01
C ARG A 401 -2.76 15.09 6.03
N GLN A 402 -3.25 14.10 6.78
CA GLN A 402 -4.64 13.66 6.70
C GLN A 402 -5.54 14.39 7.69
N ILE A 403 -5.11 14.55 8.95
CA ILE A 403 -5.96 15.11 10.01
C ILE A 403 -5.83 16.63 10.05
N VAL A 404 -4.61 17.17 9.94
CA VAL A 404 -4.41 18.62 10.12
C VAL A 404 -4.69 19.38 8.82
N PHE A 405 -4.32 18.84 7.66
CA PHE A 405 -4.54 19.53 6.39
C PHE A 405 -5.72 18.97 5.61
N ASN A 406 -5.74 17.68 5.24
CA ASN A 406 -6.71 17.15 4.29
C ASN A 406 -8.15 17.35 4.77
N ILE A 407 -8.50 16.86 5.98
CA ILE A 407 -9.88 16.94 6.49
C ILE A 407 -10.34 18.39 6.69
N PRO A 408 -9.61 19.31 7.36
CA PRO A 408 -10.06 20.68 7.52
C PRO A 408 -10.15 21.46 6.19
N ILE A 409 -9.17 21.30 5.30
CA ILE A 409 -9.19 21.94 3.98
C ILE A 409 -10.36 21.42 3.15
N MET A 410 -10.66 20.11 3.21
CA MET A 410 -11.81 19.48 2.59
C MET A 410 -13.12 20.13 3.05
N LEU A 411 -13.30 20.31 4.36
CA LEU A 411 -14.51 20.92 4.91
C LEU A 411 -14.65 22.38 4.49
N ILE A 412 -13.56 23.16 4.53
CA ILE A 412 -13.55 24.58 4.16
C ILE A 412 -13.82 24.75 2.66
N LEU A 413 -13.11 24.01 1.81
CA LEU A 413 -13.28 24.13 0.36
C LEU A 413 -14.63 23.59 -0.10
N ASN A 414 -15.13 22.51 0.51
CA ASN A 414 -16.48 22.01 0.23
C ASN A 414 -17.56 23.04 0.58
N ALA A 415 -17.43 23.73 1.71
CA ALA A 415 -18.38 24.76 2.12
C ALA A 415 -18.39 25.98 1.18
N ARG A 416 -17.24 26.32 0.55
CA ARG A 416 -17.11 27.48 -0.34
C ARG A 416 -17.35 27.18 -1.81
N TYR A 417 -16.92 26.03 -2.29
CA TYR A 417 -16.86 25.70 -3.72
C TYR A 417 -17.59 24.38 -4.07
N GLY A 418 -18.31 23.77 -3.10
CA GLY A 418 -19.06 22.54 -3.33
C GLY A 418 -18.17 21.39 -3.81
N ALA A 419 -18.66 20.62 -4.79
CA ALA A 419 -17.97 19.48 -5.36
C ALA A 419 -16.57 19.80 -5.90
N TYR A 420 -16.39 20.94 -6.55
CA TYR A 420 -15.08 21.39 -7.02
C TYR A 420 -14.08 21.63 -5.87
N GLY A 421 -14.57 22.12 -4.72
CA GLY A 421 -13.75 22.26 -3.52
C GLY A 421 -13.17 20.94 -3.03
N LEU A 422 -13.96 19.86 -3.10
CA LEU A 422 -13.51 18.50 -2.77
C LEU A 422 -12.40 18.01 -3.71
N VAL A 423 -12.50 18.33 -5.00
CA VAL A 423 -11.51 17.96 -6.00
C VAL A 423 -10.16 18.65 -5.74
N TRP A 424 -10.17 19.95 -5.42
CA TRP A 424 -8.96 20.74 -5.14
C TRP A 424 -8.33 20.45 -3.77
N THR A 425 -9.07 19.83 -2.85
CA THR A 425 -8.59 19.53 -1.50
C THR A 425 -7.25 18.81 -1.49
N GLN A 426 -7.11 17.77 -2.31
CA GLN A 426 -5.89 16.95 -2.33
C GLN A 426 -4.66 17.75 -2.72
N LEU A 427 -4.77 18.63 -3.74
CA LEU A 427 -3.66 19.49 -4.16
C LEU A 427 -3.20 20.42 -3.04
N VAL A 428 -4.14 21.12 -2.40
CA VAL A 428 -3.81 22.10 -1.36
C VAL A 428 -3.23 21.41 -0.13
N ALA A 429 -3.85 20.32 0.32
CA ALA A 429 -3.38 19.56 1.48
C ALA A 429 -1.98 18.96 1.26
N ASP A 430 -1.73 18.38 0.09
CA ASP A 430 -0.44 17.77 -0.21
C ASP A 430 0.65 18.83 -0.42
N ALA A 431 0.35 19.96 -1.06
CA ALA A 431 1.30 21.06 -1.19
C ALA A 431 1.73 21.60 0.19
N CYS A 432 0.78 21.84 1.11
CA CYS A 432 1.10 22.23 2.49
C CYS A 432 1.94 21.16 3.21
N THR A 433 1.59 19.88 3.03
CA THR A 433 2.32 18.77 3.65
C THR A 433 3.74 18.67 3.12
N VAL A 434 3.95 18.87 1.83
CA VAL A 434 5.29 18.88 1.21
C VAL A 434 6.17 19.95 1.86
N LEU A 435 5.66 21.17 2.04
CA LEU A 435 6.41 22.25 2.70
C LEU A 435 6.84 21.84 4.12
N VAL A 436 5.92 21.34 4.93
CA VAL A 436 6.22 20.84 6.29
C VAL A 436 7.23 19.70 6.24
N SER A 437 7.07 18.75 5.33
CA SER A 437 7.97 17.60 5.19
C SER A 437 9.40 18.01 4.86
N TYR A 438 9.58 19.01 3.99
CA TYR A 438 10.91 19.55 3.67
C TYR A 438 11.55 20.28 4.84
N VAL A 439 10.79 21.07 5.60
CA VAL A 439 11.29 21.72 6.82
C VAL A 439 11.80 20.67 7.82
N VAL A 440 11.00 19.60 8.05
CA VAL A 440 11.39 18.50 8.94
C VAL A 440 12.62 17.75 8.39
N TYR A 441 12.67 17.49 7.08
CA TYR A 441 13.82 16.84 6.43
C TYR A 441 15.12 17.65 6.64
N PHE A 442 15.10 18.97 6.39
CA PHE A 442 16.28 19.82 6.59
C PHE A 442 16.68 19.90 8.06
N TRP A 443 15.71 19.97 8.97
CA TRP A 443 16.00 20.00 10.40
C TRP A 443 16.69 18.69 10.87
N VAL A 444 16.17 17.53 10.46
CA VAL A 444 16.74 16.21 10.81
C VAL A 444 18.14 16.04 10.22
N THR A 445 18.32 16.39 8.94
CA THR A 445 19.62 16.23 8.27
C THR A 445 20.69 17.18 8.84
N ARG A 446 20.35 18.42 9.20
CA ARG A 446 21.25 19.35 9.88
C ARG A 446 21.69 18.83 11.25
N LYS A 447 20.76 18.29 12.03
CA LYS A 447 21.06 17.75 13.37
C LYS A 447 22.02 16.56 13.29
N GLU A 448 21.86 15.69 12.28
CA GLU A 448 22.76 14.55 12.07
C GLU A 448 24.14 14.94 11.54
N THR A 449 24.28 16.05 10.84
CA THR A 449 25.56 16.56 10.35
C THR A 449 26.28 17.44 11.38
N GLY A 450 25.53 18.16 12.22
CA GLY A 450 26.07 19.09 13.23
C GLY A 450 26.69 18.39 14.44
N THR A 451 26.27 17.17 14.77
CA THR A 451 26.82 16.40 15.90
C THR A 451 28.27 15.90 15.65
N LYS A 452 28.82 16.07 14.44
CA LYS A 452 30.23 15.72 14.10
C LYS A 452 31.21 16.90 14.18
N ARG A 453 30.74 18.10 14.56
CA ARG A 453 31.61 19.31 14.68
C ARG A 453 31.97 19.68 16.13
N LYS A 454 31.73 18.76 17.10
CA LYS A 454 32.26 18.92 18.47
C LYS A 454 33.18 17.78 18.84
#